data_1cd2557e577bcbf2fb09e2c2e60126d6
#
_entry.id   1cd2557e577bcbf2fb09e2c2e60126d6
#
_cell.length_a   1.000
_cell.length_b   1.000
_cell.length_c   1.000
_cell.angle_alpha   90.00
_cell.angle_beta   90.00
_cell.angle_gamma   90.00
#
_symmetry.space_group_name_H-M   'P 1'
#
loop_
_entity.id
_entity.type
_entity.pdbx_description
1 polymer ?
#
loop_
_entity_poly.entity_id
_entity_poly.type
_entity_poly.pdbx_seq_one_letter_code
_entity_poly.pdbx_strand_id
1 'polypeptide(L)'
;MRRRGNLLHMLNSSPLFMRFLLLGMMLLSWPVNSAAQLLPASPPIADPADVRFTGVTEDWTSPSLSGSHLRPVPPLILPIDDTHPGYTVQLIQLQWRWGDPLDVYLIKPSGVKNPPVILHLYGYPAGTDAYKKEVFQKELTKDGFAAVGFVSALTGHRYHDRPMREWFLSELQESLATSAHDVQMLLNYLTARGDLDMTRVGMFGQGSGATIAILASAADSRIKVLDVLDPWGDWPTWLATSPFVPPGERQEYLKPEFLKKAAALETVEWLPKIQAKKFRLQQLLFETDTPKAVKEKLRAAVPAGTPVVLYKTLEEFKRAFPYSTNLEWMEHELRSLPEPGAAANTATSQPH
;
A
#
# COMPACT_ATOMS: atom_id res chain seq x y z
N MET A 1 -12.41 -37.99 32.58
CA MET A 1 -11.07 -37.42 32.63
C MET A 1 -10.85 -36.55 31.40
N ARG A 2 -10.99 -35.23 31.54
CA ARG A 2 -10.81 -34.23 30.46
C ARG A 2 -9.37 -33.73 30.49
N ARG A 3 -8.60 -33.96 29.44
CA ARG A 3 -7.31 -33.30 29.24
C ARG A 3 -7.56 -31.96 28.50
N ARG A 4 -7.37 -30.87 29.20
CA ARG A 4 -7.17 -29.54 28.61
C ARG A 4 -5.75 -29.49 28.07
N GLY A 5 -5.59 -29.47 26.77
CA GLY A 5 -4.32 -29.25 26.09
C GLY A 5 -4.05 -27.73 25.97
N ASN A 6 -2.85 -27.33 26.33
CA ASN A 6 -2.37 -25.98 26.38
C ASN A 6 -2.29 -25.32 24.99
N LEU A 7 -3.05 -24.26 24.80
CA LEU A 7 -3.05 -23.40 23.60
C LEU A 7 -1.97 -22.30 23.63
N LEU A 8 -0.94 -22.46 24.44
CA LEU A 8 0.07 -21.39 24.71
C LEU A 8 1.41 -21.60 24.02
N HIS A 9 1.53 -22.54 23.09
CA HIS A 9 2.85 -22.87 22.52
C HIS A 9 3.07 -22.49 21.05
N MET A 10 2.13 -21.82 20.38
CA MET A 10 2.28 -21.49 18.96
C MET A 10 2.65 -20.03 18.64
N LEU A 11 2.88 -19.18 19.64
CA LEU A 11 3.24 -17.77 19.42
C LEU A 11 4.75 -17.47 19.45
N ASN A 12 5.60 -18.48 19.42
CA ASN A 12 7.03 -18.28 19.77
C ASN A 12 8.04 -18.68 18.67
N SER A 13 7.72 -18.60 17.40
CA SER A 13 8.66 -19.08 16.38
C SER A 13 8.96 -18.17 15.19
N SER A 14 8.68 -16.87 15.27
CA SER A 14 9.28 -15.93 14.31
C SER A 14 10.03 -14.83 15.07
N PRO A 15 11.37 -14.85 15.09
CA PRO A 15 12.18 -13.88 15.84
C PRO A 15 12.01 -12.44 15.34
N LEU A 16 11.46 -12.24 14.16
CA LEU A 16 11.26 -10.90 13.60
C LEU A 16 9.94 -10.29 14.04
N PHE A 17 8.88 -11.07 14.16
CA PHE A 17 7.58 -10.59 14.65
C PHE A 17 7.70 -9.99 16.06
N MET A 18 8.49 -10.64 16.90
CA MET A 18 8.76 -10.16 18.27
C MET A 18 9.69 -8.93 18.28
N ARG A 19 10.59 -8.76 17.29
CA ARG A 19 11.52 -7.62 17.24
C ARG A 19 10.88 -6.34 16.74
N PHE A 20 9.95 -6.40 15.80
CA PHE A 20 9.16 -5.22 15.40
C PHE A 20 8.21 -4.77 16.52
N LEU A 21 7.63 -5.70 17.29
CA LEU A 21 6.79 -5.37 18.46
C LEU A 21 7.63 -4.77 19.60
N LEU A 22 8.86 -5.27 19.85
CA LEU A 22 9.74 -4.77 20.89
C LEU A 22 10.35 -3.40 20.59
N LEU A 23 10.58 -3.04 19.33
CA LEU A 23 11.02 -1.68 18.98
C LEU A 23 9.91 -0.64 19.17
N GLY A 24 8.66 -1.04 19.11
CA GLY A 24 7.49 -0.19 19.41
C GLY A 24 7.21 -0.04 20.91
N MET A 25 7.70 -0.95 21.76
CA MET A 25 7.38 -0.98 23.20
C MET A 25 8.41 -0.30 24.11
N MET A 26 9.57 0.11 23.63
CA MET A 26 10.63 0.69 24.49
C MET A 26 10.57 2.20 24.65
N LEU A 27 9.52 2.88 24.20
CA LEU A 27 9.38 4.32 24.47
C LEU A 27 8.04 4.63 25.14
N LEU A 28 8.14 4.92 26.44
CA LEU A 28 7.25 5.75 27.27
C LEU A 28 5.98 5.12 27.85
N SER A 29 6.13 4.59 29.05
CA SER A 29 5.10 4.61 30.09
C SER A 29 4.98 6.04 30.66
N TRP A 30 4.08 6.85 30.12
CA TRP A 30 3.60 8.06 30.78
C TRP A 30 2.14 7.88 31.22
N PRO A 31 1.74 8.35 32.36
CA PRO A 31 0.37 8.25 32.82
C PRO A 31 -0.52 9.16 31.98
N VAL A 32 -1.46 8.56 31.24
CA VAL A 32 -2.51 9.28 30.54
C VAL A 32 -3.57 9.70 31.55
N ASN A 33 -3.61 10.97 31.88
CA ASN A 33 -4.77 11.59 32.52
C ASN A 33 -5.89 11.68 31.45
N SER A 34 -6.76 10.69 31.46
CA SER A 34 -7.95 10.66 30.59
C SER A 34 -9.02 11.58 31.17
N ALA A 35 -9.00 12.86 30.81
CA ALA A 35 -10.24 13.63 30.79
C ALA A 35 -10.99 13.19 29.51
N ALA A 36 -12.03 12.37 29.68
CA ALA A 36 -12.94 12.00 28.60
C ALA A 36 -13.67 13.29 28.14
N GLN A 37 -13.13 13.93 27.10
CA GLN A 37 -13.88 14.92 26.35
C GLN A 37 -14.95 14.17 25.56
N LEU A 38 -16.22 14.46 25.87
CA LEU A 38 -17.35 14.07 25.06
C LEU A 38 -17.14 14.63 23.64
N LEU A 39 -16.77 13.75 22.73
CA LEU A 39 -16.70 14.11 21.31
C LEU A 39 -18.07 14.62 20.86
N PRO A 40 -18.13 15.69 20.06
CA PRO A 40 -19.40 16.12 19.46
C PRO A 40 -19.99 14.92 18.69
N ALA A 41 -21.32 14.77 18.82
CA ALA A 41 -22.05 13.72 18.13
C ALA A 41 -21.67 13.74 16.65
N SER A 42 -21.24 12.59 16.14
CA SER A 42 -20.97 12.43 14.70
C SER A 42 -22.16 12.97 13.91
N PRO A 43 -21.94 13.72 12.81
CA PRO A 43 -23.03 14.12 11.94
C PRO A 43 -23.81 12.86 11.53
N PRO A 44 -25.15 12.98 11.37
CA PRO A 44 -25.96 11.83 11.00
C PRO A 44 -25.38 11.20 9.73
N ILE A 45 -25.10 9.90 9.80
CA ILE A 45 -24.70 9.11 8.64
C ILE A 45 -25.80 9.33 7.61
N ALA A 46 -25.44 9.83 6.41
CA ALA A 46 -26.40 9.97 5.32
C ALA A 46 -27.11 8.62 5.12
N ASP A 47 -28.43 8.71 4.91
CA ASP A 47 -29.26 7.51 4.71
C ASP A 47 -28.58 6.62 3.65
N PRO A 48 -28.32 5.33 3.94
CA PRO A 48 -27.76 4.41 2.97
C PRO A 48 -28.48 4.39 1.63
N ALA A 49 -29.78 4.76 1.61
CA ALA A 49 -30.57 4.89 0.39
C ALA A 49 -30.10 6.02 -0.55
N ASP A 50 -29.42 7.06 -0.04
CA ASP A 50 -28.90 8.16 -0.85
C ASP A 50 -27.50 7.88 -1.45
N VAL A 51 -26.86 6.84 -0.99
CA VAL A 51 -25.55 6.44 -1.48
C VAL A 51 -25.74 5.56 -2.73
N ARG A 52 -25.74 6.17 -3.89
CA ARG A 52 -25.74 5.45 -5.17
C ARG A 52 -24.37 4.82 -5.37
N PHE A 53 -24.20 3.62 -4.84
CA PHE A 53 -23.06 2.79 -5.24
C PHE A 53 -23.18 2.50 -6.73
N THR A 54 -22.16 2.81 -7.46
CA THR A 54 -22.06 2.37 -8.84
C THR A 54 -22.06 0.85 -8.81
N GLY A 55 -23.06 0.19 -9.38
CA GLY A 55 -23.19 -1.26 -9.45
C GLY A 55 -22.14 -1.86 -10.40
N VAL A 56 -20.88 -1.51 -10.21
CA VAL A 56 -19.76 -2.03 -10.99
C VAL A 56 -19.40 -3.40 -10.44
N THR A 57 -19.57 -4.40 -11.28
CA THR A 57 -19.04 -5.74 -11.02
C THR A 57 -17.54 -5.68 -11.26
N GLU A 58 -16.75 -5.95 -10.24
CA GLU A 58 -15.30 -6.00 -10.36
C GLU A 58 -14.87 -7.26 -11.12
N ASP A 59 -13.93 -7.08 -12.03
CA ASP A 59 -13.21 -8.19 -12.66
C ASP A 59 -11.96 -8.51 -11.84
N TRP A 60 -12.02 -9.54 -11.03
CA TRP A 60 -10.88 -9.98 -10.21
C TRP A 60 -9.80 -10.74 -11.00
N THR A 61 -9.98 -10.92 -12.30
CA THR A 61 -8.93 -11.48 -13.17
C THR A 61 -7.99 -10.40 -13.70
N SER A 62 -8.31 -9.13 -13.46
CA SER A 62 -7.56 -7.98 -13.94
C SER A 62 -7.21 -7.02 -12.81
N PRO A 63 -5.98 -6.47 -12.77
CA PRO A 63 -5.63 -5.38 -11.87
C PRO A 63 -6.24 -4.05 -12.31
N SER A 64 -6.83 -3.98 -13.50
CA SER A 64 -7.48 -2.79 -14.03
C SER A 64 -8.97 -2.80 -13.71
N LEU A 65 -9.42 -1.76 -13.03
CA LEU A 65 -10.84 -1.51 -12.84
C LEU A 65 -11.45 -1.00 -14.15
N SER A 66 -12.36 -1.77 -14.75
CA SER A 66 -13.10 -1.30 -15.92
C SER A 66 -14.03 -0.15 -15.50
N GLY A 67 -13.96 0.98 -16.21
CA GLY A 67 -14.65 2.20 -15.82
C GLY A 67 -13.84 3.03 -14.81
N SER A 68 -12.54 3.19 -15.04
CA SER A 68 -11.62 4.03 -14.24
C SER A 68 -12.08 5.49 -14.01
N HIS A 69 -13.22 5.88 -14.59
CA HIS A 69 -13.88 7.17 -14.36
C HIS A 69 -14.78 7.18 -13.12
N LEU A 70 -14.98 6.04 -12.46
CA LEU A 70 -15.72 5.95 -11.23
C LEU A 70 -15.09 6.86 -10.20
N ARG A 71 -15.93 7.63 -9.54
CA ARG A 71 -15.52 8.45 -8.40
C ARG A 71 -15.97 7.75 -7.13
N PRO A 72 -15.14 7.77 -6.09
CA PRO A 72 -15.64 7.38 -4.78
C PRO A 72 -16.81 8.29 -4.41
N VAL A 73 -17.74 7.75 -3.65
CA VAL A 73 -18.77 8.53 -2.98
C VAL A 73 -18.07 9.66 -2.20
N PRO A 74 -18.66 10.86 -2.09
CA PRO A 74 -18.05 11.96 -1.36
C PRO A 74 -17.46 11.47 -0.03
N PRO A 75 -16.17 11.73 0.23
CA PRO A 75 -15.50 11.18 1.39
C PRO A 75 -16.11 11.75 2.65
N LEU A 76 -16.36 10.87 3.62
CA LEU A 76 -16.50 11.30 5.00
C LEU A 76 -15.10 11.68 5.48
N ILE A 77 -14.86 12.96 5.75
CA ILE A 77 -13.69 13.38 6.49
C ILE A 77 -13.90 12.90 7.92
N LEU A 78 -13.13 11.92 8.35
CA LEU A 78 -13.12 11.53 9.75
C LEU A 78 -12.51 12.66 10.58
N PRO A 79 -12.74 12.70 11.92
CA PRO A 79 -12.39 13.84 12.78
C PRO A 79 -10.87 14.04 12.96
N ILE A 80 -10.08 13.76 11.93
CA ILE A 80 -8.68 14.15 11.86
C ILE A 80 -8.55 15.06 10.64
N ASP A 81 -8.51 16.35 10.92
CA ASP A 81 -8.13 17.42 9.99
C ASP A 81 -7.26 18.40 10.80
N ASP A 82 -6.06 17.91 11.14
CA ASP A 82 -5.17 18.57 12.06
C ASP A 82 -4.10 19.36 11.30
N THR A 83 -3.88 20.59 11.76
CA THR A 83 -2.78 21.44 11.29
C THR A 83 -1.66 21.43 12.31
N HIS A 84 -0.49 21.01 11.87
CA HIS A 84 0.75 21.00 12.64
C HIS A 84 1.75 22.00 12.08
N PRO A 85 2.77 22.40 12.86
CA PRO A 85 3.89 23.19 12.34
C PRO A 85 4.58 22.45 11.17
N GLY A 86 4.41 22.95 9.95
CA GLY A 86 5.06 22.42 8.76
C GLY A 86 4.25 21.41 7.94
N TYR A 87 3.11 20.91 8.41
CA TYR A 87 2.26 19.97 7.65
C TYR A 87 0.81 19.93 8.16
N THR A 88 -0.05 19.31 7.36
CA THR A 88 -1.43 18.99 7.76
C THR A 88 -1.67 17.48 7.67
N VAL A 89 -2.55 16.93 8.52
CA VAL A 89 -2.93 15.52 8.52
C VAL A 89 -4.44 15.42 8.36
N GLN A 90 -4.89 14.67 7.37
CA GLN A 90 -6.29 14.33 7.16
C GLN A 90 -6.45 12.81 7.20
N LEU A 91 -7.42 12.32 7.96
CA LEU A 91 -7.94 10.97 7.81
C LEU A 91 -9.23 11.06 6.99
N ILE A 92 -9.24 10.40 5.85
CA ILE A 92 -10.31 10.46 4.87
C ILE A 92 -10.84 9.05 4.68
N GLN A 93 -12.14 8.87 4.78
CA GLN A 93 -12.79 7.61 4.46
C GLN A 93 -13.34 7.68 3.04
N LEU A 94 -12.79 6.86 2.15
CA LEU A 94 -13.28 6.70 0.78
C LEU A 94 -14.13 5.45 0.70
N GLN A 95 -15.26 5.55 0.00
CA GLN A 95 -16.12 4.40 -0.23
C GLN A 95 -16.58 4.39 -1.69
N TRP A 96 -16.42 3.28 -2.36
CA TRP A 96 -16.89 3.04 -3.72
C TRP A 96 -17.52 1.65 -3.88
N ARG A 97 -17.31 0.78 -2.89
CA ARG A 97 -18.03 -0.47 -2.68
C ARG A 97 -18.93 -0.37 -1.48
N TRP A 98 -20.08 -1.05 -1.54
CA TRP A 98 -20.95 -1.16 -0.37
C TRP A 98 -20.22 -1.88 0.78
N GLY A 99 -20.31 -1.31 1.98
CA GLY A 99 -19.76 -1.93 3.18
C GLY A 99 -18.23 -2.03 3.25
N ASP A 100 -17.48 -1.41 2.30
CA ASP A 100 -16.01 -1.49 2.23
C ASP A 100 -15.36 -0.11 2.20
N PRO A 101 -15.37 0.64 3.30
CA PRO A 101 -14.69 1.92 3.38
C PRO A 101 -13.18 1.74 3.41
N LEU A 102 -12.47 2.62 2.70
CA LEU A 102 -11.02 2.72 2.68
C LEU A 102 -10.57 3.93 3.50
N ASP A 103 -9.92 3.70 4.62
CA ASP A 103 -9.31 4.74 5.45
C ASP A 103 -7.98 5.18 4.84
N VAL A 104 -7.87 6.48 4.53
CA VAL A 104 -6.72 7.09 3.88
C VAL A 104 -6.17 8.21 4.73
N TYR A 105 -4.90 8.12 5.10
CA TYR A 105 -4.14 9.22 5.66
C TYR A 105 -3.55 10.06 4.53
N LEU A 106 -3.92 11.33 4.45
CA LEU A 106 -3.28 12.32 3.60
C LEU A 106 -2.50 13.29 4.48
N ILE A 107 -1.19 13.31 4.32
CA ILE A 107 -0.29 14.20 5.05
C ILE A 107 0.36 15.14 4.04
N LYS A 108 0.10 16.45 4.15
CA LYS A 108 0.57 17.45 3.21
C LYS A 108 1.56 18.41 3.85
N PRO A 109 2.70 18.72 3.20
CA PRO A 109 3.60 19.77 3.66
C PRO A 109 2.91 21.14 3.58
N SER A 110 3.10 21.97 4.61
CA SER A 110 2.64 23.36 4.60
C SER A 110 3.52 24.23 3.72
N GLY A 111 2.93 25.23 3.06
CA GLY A 111 3.68 26.19 2.24
C GLY A 111 4.09 25.67 0.84
N VAL A 112 3.83 24.43 0.52
CA VAL A 112 4.04 23.86 -0.83
C VAL A 112 2.72 23.87 -1.59
N LYS A 113 2.64 24.63 -2.67
CA LYS A 113 1.47 24.63 -3.55
C LYS A 113 1.50 23.38 -4.43
N ASN A 114 0.43 22.59 -4.40
CA ASN A 114 0.30 21.37 -5.18
C ASN A 114 1.53 20.43 -5.05
N PRO A 115 1.81 19.89 -3.85
CA PRO A 115 2.94 18.98 -3.67
C PRO A 115 2.78 17.73 -4.53
N PRO A 116 3.90 17.18 -5.08
CA PRO A 116 3.90 15.83 -5.66
C PRO A 116 3.48 14.79 -4.61
N VAL A 117 2.98 13.65 -5.06
CA VAL A 117 2.35 12.67 -4.19
C VAL A 117 3.15 11.37 -4.14
N ILE A 118 3.34 10.84 -2.95
CA ILE A 118 3.87 9.49 -2.73
C ILE A 118 2.81 8.65 -2.01
N LEU A 119 2.33 7.60 -2.69
CA LEU A 119 1.46 6.59 -2.09
C LEU A 119 2.32 5.56 -1.34
N HIS A 120 1.88 5.19 -0.15
CA HIS A 120 2.57 4.21 0.69
C HIS A 120 1.64 3.05 1.01
N LEU A 121 2.05 1.84 0.67
CA LEU A 121 1.32 0.63 0.99
C LEU A 121 2.24 -0.41 1.63
N TYR A 122 2.09 -0.56 2.95
CA TYR A 122 2.81 -1.59 3.69
C TYR A 122 2.17 -2.97 3.48
N GLY A 123 3.00 -4.00 3.59
CA GLY A 123 2.55 -5.38 3.49
C GLY A 123 1.79 -5.85 4.71
N TYR A 124 0.97 -6.89 4.50
CA TYR A 124 0.35 -7.65 5.57
C TYR A 124 1.38 -8.06 6.64
N PRO A 125 1.09 -7.96 7.93
CA PRO A 125 -0.18 -7.51 8.53
C PRO A 125 -0.17 -6.01 8.91
N ALA A 126 0.71 -5.20 8.37
CA ALA A 126 0.85 -3.81 8.76
C ALA A 126 -0.39 -2.98 8.38
N GLY A 127 -0.84 -2.19 9.34
CA GLY A 127 -1.92 -1.21 9.17
C GLY A 127 -1.38 0.22 9.03
N THR A 128 -2.24 1.18 9.36
CA THR A 128 -1.96 2.63 9.23
C THR A 128 -1.40 3.27 10.50
N ASP A 129 -1.02 2.52 11.53
CA ASP A 129 -0.61 3.07 12.83
C ASP A 129 0.66 3.94 12.75
N ALA A 130 1.52 3.70 11.76
CA ALA A 130 2.70 4.55 11.55
C ALA A 130 2.32 6.00 11.23
N TYR A 131 1.23 6.21 10.48
CA TYR A 131 0.76 7.53 10.06
C TYR A 131 0.19 8.38 11.20
N LYS A 132 -0.09 7.79 12.36
CA LYS A 132 -0.52 8.49 13.58
C LYS A 132 0.64 9.10 14.35
N LYS A 133 1.89 8.75 14.00
CA LYS A 133 3.10 9.17 14.73
C LYS A 133 3.67 10.44 14.13
N GLU A 134 3.77 11.51 14.93
CA GLU A 134 4.28 12.81 14.51
C GLU A 134 5.68 12.75 13.86
N VAL A 135 6.60 11.95 14.43
CA VAL A 135 7.94 11.76 13.86
C VAL A 135 7.87 11.21 12.44
N PHE A 136 6.98 10.26 12.20
CA PHE A 136 6.79 9.67 10.88
C PHE A 136 6.14 10.65 9.90
N GLN A 137 5.12 11.41 10.35
CA GLN A 137 4.45 12.43 9.55
C GLN A 137 5.43 13.52 9.09
N LYS A 138 6.30 13.98 10.00
CA LYS A 138 7.36 14.94 9.67
C LYS A 138 8.36 14.37 8.66
N GLU A 139 8.77 13.13 8.85
CA GLU A 139 9.72 12.47 7.95
C GLU A 139 9.15 12.36 6.53
N LEU A 140 7.87 12.00 6.39
CA LEU A 140 7.21 11.84 5.09
C LEU A 140 7.05 13.16 4.32
N THR A 141 7.02 14.30 5.00
CA THR A 141 6.71 15.61 4.37
C THR A 141 7.87 16.59 4.33
N LYS A 142 8.99 16.27 4.98
CA LYS A 142 10.15 17.17 5.13
C LYS A 142 10.71 17.69 3.81
N ASP A 143 10.62 16.89 2.76
CA ASP A 143 11.18 17.20 1.43
C ASP A 143 10.14 17.76 0.45
N GLY A 144 8.96 18.17 0.95
CA GLY A 144 7.94 18.87 0.17
C GLY A 144 7.00 17.98 -0.60
N PHE A 145 6.94 16.70 -0.30
CA PHE A 145 5.99 15.74 -0.90
C PHE A 145 4.77 15.53 -0.01
N ALA A 146 3.61 15.28 -0.62
CA ALA A 146 2.46 14.79 0.10
C ALA A 146 2.55 13.26 0.20
N ALA A 147 2.29 12.75 1.40
CA ALA A 147 2.25 11.32 1.65
C ALA A 147 0.81 10.83 1.77
N VAL A 148 0.50 9.72 1.13
CA VAL A 148 -0.81 9.07 1.18
C VAL A 148 -0.65 7.63 1.63
N GLY A 149 -1.14 7.31 2.82
CA GLY A 149 -1.08 5.98 3.40
C GLY A 149 -2.47 5.37 3.54
N PHE A 150 -2.62 4.10 3.21
CA PHE A 150 -3.89 3.39 3.29
C PHE A 150 -3.68 1.89 3.56
N VAL A 151 -4.77 1.18 3.83
CA VAL A 151 -4.76 -0.25 4.17
C VAL A 151 -5.28 -1.06 2.98
N SER A 152 -4.52 -2.08 2.58
CA SER A 152 -4.98 -3.02 1.55
C SER A 152 -6.09 -3.95 2.05
N ALA A 153 -6.81 -4.57 1.13
CA ALA A 153 -7.82 -5.56 1.46
C ALA A 153 -7.25 -6.85 2.11
N LEU A 154 -5.93 -7.06 2.02
CA LEU A 154 -5.25 -8.19 2.63
C LEU A 154 -5.08 -8.06 4.15
N THR A 155 -5.16 -6.85 4.69
CA THR A 155 -5.03 -6.68 6.14
C THR A 155 -6.36 -7.00 6.79
N GLY A 156 -6.57 -7.80 7.69
CA GLY A 156 -7.85 -8.07 8.37
C GLY A 156 -8.51 -6.86 9.06
N HIS A 157 -8.01 -5.64 8.80
CA HIS A 157 -8.54 -4.38 9.31
C HIS A 157 -9.63 -3.76 8.43
N ARG A 158 -9.85 -4.30 7.23
CA ARG A 158 -10.97 -3.92 6.38
C ARG A 158 -12.10 -4.91 6.58
N TYR A 159 -13.05 -4.52 7.43
CA TYR A 159 -14.25 -5.30 7.71
C TYR A 159 -15.38 -4.80 6.83
N HIS A 160 -15.99 -5.73 6.16
CA HIS A 160 -17.07 -5.54 5.25
C HIS A 160 -18.14 -6.59 5.51
N ASP A 161 -19.21 -6.56 4.76
CA ASP A 161 -20.22 -7.61 4.74
C ASP A 161 -19.66 -8.99 4.42
N ARG A 162 -18.45 -9.03 3.86
CA ARG A 162 -17.61 -10.21 3.74
C ARG A 162 -16.34 -10.01 4.55
N PRO A 163 -16.33 -10.43 5.81
CA PRO A 163 -15.07 -10.43 6.55
C PRO A 163 -14.05 -11.24 5.76
N MET A 164 -12.98 -10.59 5.29
CA MET A 164 -11.80 -11.30 4.86
C MET A 164 -11.41 -12.15 6.04
N ARG A 165 -11.52 -13.45 5.88
CA ARG A 165 -11.13 -14.40 6.91
C ARG A 165 -9.72 -14.07 7.32
N GLU A 166 -9.30 -14.44 8.53
CA GLU A 166 -7.93 -14.25 9.04
C GLU A 166 -6.85 -14.67 8.04
N TRP A 167 -7.25 -15.36 6.98
CA TRP A 167 -6.42 -15.86 5.90
C TRP A 167 -6.84 -15.25 4.57
N PHE A 168 -6.21 -14.12 4.21
CA PHE A 168 -6.30 -13.54 2.87
C PHE A 168 -5.95 -14.55 1.76
N LEU A 169 -5.27 -15.65 2.10
CA LEU A 169 -4.86 -16.70 1.16
C LEU A 169 -6.04 -17.38 0.48
N SER A 170 -7.12 -17.65 1.18
CA SER A 170 -8.31 -18.30 0.58
C SER A 170 -8.98 -17.42 -0.47
N GLU A 171 -8.76 -16.12 -0.43
CA GLU A 171 -9.34 -15.12 -1.32
C GLU A 171 -8.23 -14.26 -2.00
N LEU A 172 -7.06 -14.87 -2.21
CA LEU A 172 -5.86 -14.17 -2.69
C LEU A 172 -6.10 -13.37 -3.97
N GLN A 173 -6.78 -13.95 -4.96
CA GLN A 173 -7.09 -13.28 -6.20
C GLN A 173 -7.97 -12.05 -5.96
N GLU A 174 -9.08 -12.21 -5.24
CA GLU A 174 -10.01 -11.10 -4.92
C GLU A 174 -9.29 -10.01 -4.16
N SER A 175 -8.53 -10.37 -3.13
CA SER A 175 -7.81 -9.44 -2.26
C SER A 175 -6.79 -8.59 -3.02
N LEU A 176 -6.05 -9.19 -3.93
CA LEU A 176 -5.06 -8.50 -4.75
C LEU A 176 -5.73 -7.58 -5.78
N ALA A 177 -6.74 -8.07 -6.51
CA ALA A 177 -7.46 -7.29 -7.49
C ALA A 177 -8.17 -6.10 -6.83
N THR A 178 -8.93 -6.36 -5.77
CA THR A 178 -9.62 -5.34 -4.96
C THR A 178 -8.66 -4.23 -4.54
N SER A 179 -7.47 -4.60 -4.02
CA SER A 179 -6.49 -3.61 -3.57
C SER A 179 -5.87 -2.82 -4.73
N ALA A 180 -5.66 -3.42 -5.90
CA ALA A 180 -5.20 -2.70 -7.09
C ALA A 180 -6.28 -1.73 -7.61
N HIS A 181 -7.55 -2.14 -7.60
CA HIS A 181 -8.69 -1.28 -7.93
C HIS A 181 -8.82 -0.10 -6.95
N ASP A 182 -8.60 -0.33 -5.65
CA ASP A 182 -8.58 0.74 -4.64
C ASP A 182 -7.53 1.81 -4.94
N VAL A 183 -6.35 1.42 -5.42
CA VAL A 183 -5.32 2.38 -5.84
C VAL A 183 -5.84 3.26 -6.98
N GLN A 184 -6.52 2.70 -7.97
CA GLN A 184 -7.11 3.48 -9.08
C GLN A 184 -8.18 4.44 -8.58
N MET A 185 -9.06 4.01 -7.68
CA MET A 185 -10.09 4.85 -7.08
C MET A 185 -9.49 5.96 -6.21
N LEU A 186 -8.44 5.65 -5.46
CA LEU A 186 -7.69 6.63 -4.68
C LEU A 186 -7.05 7.68 -5.59
N LEU A 187 -6.42 7.28 -6.68
CA LEU A 187 -5.85 8.21 -7.67
C LEU A 187 -6.92 9.09 -8.32
N ASN A 188 -8.13 8.56 -8.59
CA ASN A 188 -9.26 9.35 -9.09
C ASN A 188 -9.68 10.44 -8.08
N TYR A 189 -9.78 10.07 -6.81
CA TYR A 189 -10.10 11.00 -5.73
C TYR A 189 -9.04 12.10 -5.58
N LEU A 190 -7.76 11.71 -5.51
CA LEU A 190 -6.65 12.66 -5.37
C LEU A 190 -6.57 13.63 -6.56
N THR A 191 -6.83 13.15 -7.77
CA THR A 191 -6.89 14.00 -8.97
C THR A 191 -8.03 15.02 -8.89
N ALA A 192 -9.21 14.59 -8.41
CA ALA A 192 -10.37 15.46 -8.30
C ALA A 192 -10.23 16.56 -7.22
N ARG A 193 -9.33 16.39 -6.26
CA ARG A 193 -9.06 17.40 -5.22
C ARG A 193 -8.50 18.70 -5.79
N GLY A 194 -7.60 18.62 -6.76
CA GLY A 194 -6.99 19.79 -7.40
C GLY A 194 -5.92 20.52 -6.55
N ASP A 195 -5.59 20.03 -5.35
CA ASP A 195 -4.60 20.61 -4.42
C ASP A 195 -3.29 19.80 -4.33
N LEU A 196 -3.06 18.91 -5.30
CA LEU A 196 -1.91 18.01 -5.41
C LEU A 196 -1.39 17.99 -6.85
N ASP A 197 -0.09 17.76 -7.02
CA ASP A 197 0.49 17.55 -8.35
C ASP A 197 0.39 16.08 -8.77
N MET A 198 -0.71 15.73 -9.40
CA MET A 198 -0.97 14.39 -9.90
C MET A 198 -0.21 14.02 -11.18
N THR A 199 0.63 14.91 -11.70
CA THR A 199 1.55 14.58 -12.81
C THR A 199 2.84 13.92 -12.30
N ARG A 200 3.14 14.08 -11.01
CA ARG A 200 4.29 13.52 -10.30
C ARG A 200 3.83 12.65 -9.13
N VAL A 201 3.39 11.44 -9.46
CA VAL A 201 2.94 10.45 -8.47
C VAL A 201 3.95 9.31 -8.37
N GLY A 202 4.42 9.06 -7.16
CA GLY A 202 5.19 7.89 -6.78
C GLY A 202 4.36 6.90 -5.98
N MET A 203 4.77 5.63 -5.99
CA MET A 203 4.20 4.62 -5.11
C MET A 203 5.29 3.73 -4.53
N PHE A 204 5.32 3.67 -3.20
CA PHE A 204 6.14 2.73 -2.44
C PHE A 204 5.27 1.57 -1.95
N GLY A 205 5.75 0.34 -2.14
CA GLY A 205 5.09 -0.86 -1.62
C GLY A 205 6.08 -1.80 -0.94
N GLN A 206 5.62 -2.50 0.11
CA GLN A 206 6.42 -3.51 0.82
C GLN A 206 5.64 -4.82 0.93
N GLY A 207 6.30 -5.96 0.69
CA GLY A 207 5.71 -7.29 0.79
C GLY A 207 4.47 -7.44 -0.10
N SER A 208 3.32 -7.79 0.46
CA SER A 208 2.04 -7.80 -0.27
C SER A 208 1.68 -6.43 -0.84
N GLY A 209 2.02 -5.33 -0.15
CA GLY A 209 1.85 -3.97 -0.66
C GLY A 209 2.72 -3.69 -1.89
N ALA A 210 3.91 -4.29 -1.99
CA ALA A 210 4.76 -4.22 -3.17
C ALA A 210 4.14 -4.95 -4.36
N THR A 211 3.53 -6.11 -4.13
CA THR A 211 2.78 -6.86 -5.14
C THR A 211 1.62 -6.04 -5.69
N ILE A 212 0.82 -5.44 -4.80
CA ILE A 212 -0.29 -4.56 -5.18
C ILE A 212 0.21 -3.34 -5.96
N ALA A 213 1.32 -2.73 -5.55
CA ALA A 213 1.92 -1.59 -6.23
C ALA A 213 2.37 -1.93 -7.66
N ILE A 214 2.91 -3.13 -7.89
CA ILE A 214 3.25 -3.65 -9.22
C ILE A 214 1.99 -3.78 -10.06
N LEU A 215 0.94 -4.43 -9.57
CA LEU A 215 -0.34 -4.61 -10.27
C LEU A 215 -0.99 -3.26 -10.59
N ALA A 216 -1.05 -2.35 -9.63
CA ALA A 216 -1.61 -1.02 -9.81
C ALA A 216 -0.82 -0.19 -10.83
N SER A 217 0.52 -0.24 -10.80
CA SER A 217 1.37 0.46 -11.78
C SER A 217 1.29 -0.12 -13.19
N ALA A 218 0.97 -1.41 -13.33
CA ALA A 218 0.70 -2.01 -14.63
C ALA A 218 -0.67 -1.59 -15.17
N ALA A 219 -1.63 -1.28 -14.30
CA ALA A 219 -2.99 -0.88 -14.66
C ALA A 219 -3.17 0.64 -14.85
N ASP A 220 -2.35 1.46 -14.18
CA ASP A 220 -2.55 2.93 -14.12
C ASP A 220 -1.25 3.70 -14.36
N SER A 221 -1.19 4.38 -15.50
CA SER A 221 -0.02 5.15 -15.94
C SER A 221 0.22 6.44 -15.14
N ARG A 222 -0.68 6.82 -14.22
CA ARG A 222 -0.47 7.97 -13.33
C ARG A 222 0.63 7.73 -12.32
N ILE A 223 0.90 6.47 -11.94
CA ILE A 223 2.07 6.11 -11.13
C ILE A 223 3.32 6.24 -11.99
N LYS A 224 4.12 7.30 -11.77
CA LYS A 224 5.31 7.63 -12.57
C LYS A 224 6.58 7.01 -12.05
N VAL A 225 6.69 6.87 -10.73
CA VAL A 225 7.84 6.29 -10.05
C VAL A 225 7.34 5.18 -9.15
N LEU A 226 7.88 3.98 -9.33
CA LEU A 226 7.52 2.81 -8.54
C LEU A 226 8.75 2.29 -7.78
N ASP A 227 8.62 2.12 -6.48
CA ASP A 227 9.64 1.55 -5.62
C ASP A 227 9.04 0.41 -4.80
N VAL A 228 9.56 -0.79 -4.95
CA VAL A 228 9.01 -1.96 -4.29
C VAL A 228 10.06 -2.71 -3.48
N LEU A 229 9.67 -3.06 -2.25
CA LEU A 229 10.49 -3.80 -1.31
C LEU A 229 9.92 -5.19 -1.09
N ASP A 230 10.67 -6.21 -1.46
CA ASP A 230 10.43 -7.63 -1.22
C ASP A 230 9.03 -8.13 -1.64
N PRO A 231 8.57 -7.86 -2.90
CA PRO A 231 7.25 -8.27 -3.38
C PRO A 231 7.05 -9.77 -3.31
N TRP A 232 5.78 -10.20 -3.20
CA TRP A 232 5.36 -11.59 -3.34
C TRP A 232 5.03 -11.91 -4.80
N GLY A 233 5.10 -13.16 -5.17
CA GLY A 233 4.80 -13.64 -6.53
C GLY A 233 5.28 -15.07 -6.74
N ASP A 234 5.26 -15.56 -7.98
CA ASP A 234 5.48 -16.98 -8.27
C ASP A 234 4.61 -17.84 -7.35
N TRP A 235 3.30 -17.62 -7.47
CA TRP A 235 2.32 -18.15 -6.52
C TRP A 235 2.49 -19.64 -6.22
N PRO A 236 2.79 -20.52 -7.21
CA PRO A 236 3.01 -21.93 -6.90
C PRO A 236 4.16 -22.16 -5.93
N THR A 237 5.29 -21.48 -6.11
CA THR A 237 6.45 -21.59 -5.21
C THR A 237 6.21 -20.88 -3.90
N TRP A 238 5.62 -19.68 -3.94
CA TRP A 238 5.34 -18.90 -2.73
C TRP A 238 4.35 -19.62 -1.82
N LEU A 239 3.25 -20.14 -2.35
CA LEU A 239 2.23 -20.90 -1.59
C LEU A 239 2.79 -22.21 -1.02
N ALA A 240 3.72 -22.85 -1.72
CA ALA A 240 4.36 -24.07 -1.26
C ALA A 240 5.35 -23.84 -0.12
N THR A 241 6.03 -22.69 -0.06
CA THR A 241 7.24 -22.54 0.75
C THR A 241 7.25 -21.34 1.70
N SER A 242 6.39 -20.34 1.50
CA SER A 242 6.32 -19.17 2.37
C SER A 242 5.89 -19.54 3.79
N PRO A 243 6.48 -18.94 4.84
CA PRO A 243 6.05 -19.11 6.22
C PRO A 243 4.67 -18.53 6.50
N PHE A 244 4.14 -17.63 5.66
CA PHE A 244 2.78 -17.13 5.78
C PHE A 244 1.72 -18.19 5.46
N VAL A 245 2.07 -19.27 4.77
CA VAL A 245 1.15 -20.35 4.41
C VAL A 245 1.25 -21.45 5.44
N PRO A 246 0.18 -21.72 6.23
CA PRO A 246 0.19 -22.79 7.19
C PRO A 246 0.47 -24.15 6.50
N PRO A 247 1.38 -24.97 7.02
CA PRO A 247 1.74 -26.24 6.39
C PRO A 247 0.55 -27.15 6.10
N GLY A 248 -0.46 -27.16 7.00
CA GLY A 248 -1.67 -27.96 6.85
C GLY A 248 -2.64 -27.49 5.75
N GLU A 249 -2.50 -26.26 5.29
CA GLU A 249 -3.39 -25.64 4.29
C GLU A 249 -2.77 -25.60 2.88
N ARG A 250 -1.46 -25.81 2.76
CA ARG A 250 -0.72 -25.70 1.48
C ARG A 250 -1.32 -26.55 0.36
N GLN A 251 -1.78 -27.75 0.68
CA GLN A 251 -2.40 -28.66 -0.29
C GLN A 251 -3.64 -28.04 -0.95
N GLU A 252 -4.43 -27.26 -0.21
CA GLU A 252 -5.63 -26.61 -0.73
C GLU A 252 -5.26 -25.50 -1.71
N TYR A 253 -4.26 -24.68 -1.40
CA TYR A 253 -3.82 -23.56 -2.23
C TYR A 253 -2.97 -24.00 -3.44
N LEU A 254 -2.46 -25.23 -3.45
CA LEU A 254 -1.74 -25.82 -4.58
C LEU A 254 -2.64 -26.58 -5.54
N LYS A 255 -3.95 -26.63 -5.31
CA LYS A 255 -4.90 -27.22 -6.26
C LYS A 255 -4.91 -26.45 -7.58
N PRO A 256 -5.05 -27.14 -8.73
CA PRO A 256 -5.06 -26.49 -10.04
C PRO A 256 -6.08 -25.37 -10.18
N GLU A 257 -7.26 -25.53 -9.58
CA GLU A 257 -8.35 -24.55 -9.62
C GLU A 257 -7.97 -23.25 -8.89
N PHE A 258 -7.30 -23.38 -7.75
CA PHE A 258 -6.82 -22.22 -6.98
C PHE A 258 -5.68 -21.51 -7.72
N LEU A 259 -4.67 -22.26 -8.16
CA LEU A 259 -3.53 -21.71 -8.91
C LEU A 259 -3.97 -21.04 -10.21
N LYS A 260 -4.97 -21.57 -10.90
CA LYS A 260 -5.54 -20.95 -12.10
C LYS A 260 -6.16 -19.58 -11.80
N LYS A 261 -6.83 -19.42 -10.66
CA LYS A 261 -7.35 -18.10 -10.24
C LYS A 261 -6.22 -17.14 -9.88
N ALA A 262 -5.27 -17.58 -9.07
CA ALA A 262 -4.13 -16.76 -8.65
C ALA A 262 -3.23 -16.35 -9.84
N ALA A 263 -3.12 -17.18 -10.88
CA ALA A 263 -2.30 -16.91 -12.07
C ALA A 263 -2.70 -15.64 -12.84
N ALA A 264 -3.97 -15.21 -12.76
CA ALA A 264 -4.41 -13.96 -13.37
C ALA A 264 -3.67 -12.72 -12.82
N LEU A 265 -3.20 -12.79 -11.58
CA LEU A 265 -2.50 -11.72 -10.87
C LEU A 265 -1.08 -12.16 -10.46
N GLU A 266 -0.44 -12.99 -11.31
CA GLU A 266 0.92 -13.44 -11.08
C GLU A 266 1.91 -12.28 -11.23
N THR A 267 2.57 -11.92 -10.13
CA THR A 267 3.47 -10.76 -10.09
C THR A 267 4.59 -10.84 -11.12
N VAL A 268 5.15 -12.03 -11.34
CA VAL A 268 6.21 -12.27 -12.34
C VAL A 268 5.74 -11.87 -13.74
N GLU A 269 4.47 -12.15 -14.08
CA GLU A 269 3.86 -11.85 -15.36
C GLU A 269 3.46 -10.37 -15.52
N TRP A 270 3.27 -9.66 -14.40
CA TRP A 270 2.90 -8.25 -14.40
C TRP A 270 4.09 -7.29 -14.32
N LEU A 271 5.22 -7.73 -13.78
CA LEU A 271 6.45 -6.93 -13.72
C LEU A 271 6.86 -6.32 -15.08
N PRO A 272 6.87 -7.06 -16.20
CA PRO A 272 7.21 -6.50 -17.51
C PRO A 272 6.19 -5.49 -18.06
N LYS A 273 4.98 -5.41 -17.47
CA LYS A 273 3.86 -4.58 -17.91
C LYS A 273 3.74 -3.27 -17.11
N ILE A 274 4.64 -3.01 -16.19
CA ILE A 274 4.69 -1.76 -15.39
C ILE A 274 4.74 -0.55 -16.32
N GLN A 275 3.88 0.43 -16.07
CA GLN A 275 3.81 1.67 -16.85
C GLN A 275 4.59 2.83 -16.23
N ALA A 276 5.14 2.64 -15.03
CA ALA A 276 5.97 3.66 -14.37
C ALA A 276 7.21 3.99 -15.22
N LYS A 277 7.55 5.28 -15.33
CA LYS A 277 8.74 5.76 -16.05
C LYS A 277 10.04 5.37 -15.36
N LYS A 278 9.97 5.21 -14.04
CA LYS A 278 11.09 4.82 -13.19
C LYS A 278 10.62 3.72 -12.24
N PHE A 279 11.40 2.67 -12.15
CA PHE A 279 11.11 1.52 -11.31
C PHE A 279 12.37 1.06 -10.58
N ARG A 280 12.27 0.75 -9.29
CA ARG A 280 13.31 0.14 -8.48
C ARG A 280 12.76 -1.09 -7.76
N LEU A 281 13.50 -2.21 -7.82
CA LEU A 281 13.24 -3.41 -7.03
C LEU A 281 14.23 -3.49 -5.88
N GLN A 282 13.74 -3.69 -4.66
CA GLN A 282 14.54 -3.91 -3.47
C GLN A 282 14.22 -5.27 -2.86
N GLN A 283 15.21 -6.02 -2.37
CA GLN A 283 15.00 -7.34 -1.79
C GLN A 283 15.81 -7.56 -0.51
N LEU A 284 15.17 -8.19 0.48
CA LEU A 284 15.75 -8.55 1.78
C LEU A 284 16.25 -10.01 1.73
N LEU A 285 17.52 -10.22 1.44
CA LEU A 285 18.06 -11.59 1.28
C LEU A 285 18.13 -12.39 2.59
N PHE A 286 18.01 -11.72 3.72
CA PHE A 286 18.00 -12.34 5.05
C PHE A 286 16.58 -12.70 5.52
N GLU A 287 15.54 -12.22 4.85
CA GLU A 287 14.14 -12.50 5.16
C GLU A 287 13.63 -13.73 4.41
N THR A 288 12.73 -14.47 5.04
CA THR A 288 12.14 -15.70 4.51
C THR A 288 10.69 -15.58 4.08
N ASP A 289 10.05 -14.44 4.34
CA ASP A 289 8.65 -14.19 4.01
C ASP A 289 8.38 -14.35 2.52
N THR A 290 9.30 -13.82 1.71
CA THR A 290 9.41 -14.16 0.29
C THR A 290 10.54 -15.17 0.11
N PRO A 291 10.23 -16.41 -0.29
CA PRO A 291 11.25 -17.46 -0.46
C PRO A 291 12.31 -17.09 -1.48
N LYS A 292 13.56 -17.57 -1.28
CA LYS A 292 14.71 -17.25 -2.14
C LYS A 292 14.44 -17.51 -3.63
N ALA A 293 13.84 -18.65 -3.96
CA ALA A 293 13.51 -18.99 -5.35
C ALA A 293 12.53 -17.99 -5.98
N VAL A 294 11.56 -17.50 -5.20
CA VAL A 294 10.61 -16.46 -5.63
C VAL A 294 11.36 -15.15 -5.89
N LYS A 295 12.25 -14.73 -4.97
CA LYS A 295 13.08 -13.52 -5.15
C LYS A 295 13.92 -13.57 -6.42
N GLU A 296 14.48 -14.72 -6.74
CA GLU A 296 15.27 -14.93 -7.96
C GLU A 296 14.43 -14.82 -9.22
N LYS A 297 13.23 -15.40 -9.25
CA LYS A 297 12.29 -15.26 -10.39
C LYS A 297 11.81 -13.82 -10.57
N LEU A 298 11.44 -13.15 -9.50
CA LEU A 298 11.05 -11.75 -9.55
C LEU A 298 12.17 -10.87 -10.11
N ARG A 299 13.42 -11.07 -9.68
CA ARG A 299 14.59 -10.36 -10.23
C ARG A 299 14.79 -10.61 -11.72
N ALA A 300 14.58 -11.84 -12.17
CA ALA A 300 14.73 -12.20 -13.57
C ALA A 300 13.61 -11.58 -14.46
N ALA A 301 12.46 -11.25 -13.87
CA ALA A 301 11.30 -10.71 -14.58
C ALA A 301 11.28 -9.17 -14.67
N VAL A 302 12.13 -8.45 -13.93
CA VAL A 302 12.15 -6.99 -14.02
C VAL A 302 12.61 -6.50 -15.40
N PRO A 303 12.07 -5.39 -15.91
CA PRO A 303 12.53 -4.79 -17.17
C PRO A 303 14.04 -4.53 -17.16
N ALA A 304 14.68 -4.69 -18.32
CA ALA A 304 16.12 -4.44 -18.46
C ALA A 304 16.49 -3.01 -18.03
N GLY A 305 17.59 -2.88 -17.28
CA GLY A 305 18.04 -1.59 -16.75
C GLY A 305 17.35 -1.14 -15.46
N THR A 306 16.44 -1.93 -14.90
CA THR A 306 15.84 -1.65 -13.60
C THR A 306 16.90 -1.70 -12.49
N PRO A 307 17.06 -0.67 -11.65
CA PRO A 307 17.87 -0.74 -10.44
C PRO A 307 17.36 -1.83 -9.49
N VAL A 308 18.26 -2.72 -9.10
CA VAL A 308 17.99 -3.78 -8.12
C VAL A 308 18.89 -3.60 -6.91
N VAL A 309 18.28 -3.42 -5.74
CA VAL A 309 19.00 -3.26 -4.47
C VAL A 309 18.81 -4.52 -3.62
N LEU A 310 19.90 -5.10 -3.16
CA LEU A 310 19.89 -6.33 -2.38
C LEU A 310 20.46 -6.05 -0.98
N TYR A 311 19.64 -6.21 0.05
CA TYR A 311 20.08 -6.12 1.44
C TYR A 311 20.43 -7.51 1.95
N LYS A 312 21.71 -7.76 2.22
CA LYS A 312 22.20 -9.06 2.65
C LYS A 312 21.98 -9.29 4.14
N THR A 313 21.93 -8.21 4.91
CA THR A 313 21.80 -8.27 6.37
C THR A 313 20.75 -7.26 6.86
N LEU A 314 20.20 -7.55 8.05
CA LEU A 314 19.29 -6.64 8.74
C LEU A 314 19.95 -5.28 9.02
N GLU A 315 21.26 -5.24 9.27
CA GLU A 315 21.98 -4.01 9.56
C GLU A 315 22.14 -3.12 8.31
N GLU A 316 22.36 -3.72 7.14
CA GLU A 316 22.32 -2.99 5.86
C GLU A 316 20.95 -2.37 5.63
N PHE A 317 19.89 -3.16 5.84
CA PHE A 317 18.52 -2.69 5.70
C PHE A 317 18.18 -1.55 6.67
N LYS A 318 18.44 -1.72 7.97
CA LYS A 318 18.18 -0.67 8.98
C LYS A 318 18.89 0.63 8.68
N ARG A 319 20.11 0.55 8.13
CA ARG A 319 20.86 1.75 7.72
C ARG A 319 20.20 2.48 6.56
N ALA A 320 19.63 1.73 5.62
CA ALA A 320 18.92 2.27 4.47
C ALA A 320 17.51 2.79 4.82
N PHE A 321 16.90 2.26 5.89
CA PHE A 321 15.54 2.59 6.34
C PHE A 321 15.51 3.06 7.80
N PRO A 322 16.15 4.19 8.14
CA PRO A 322 16.32 4.62 9.54
C PRO A 322 14.98 4.91 10.24
N TYR A 323 13.95 5.33 9.50
CA TYR A 323 12.61 5.65 10.01
C TYR A 323 11.51 4.80 9.36
N SER A 324 11.84 3.56 8.95
CA SER A 324 10.95 2.68 8.17
C SER A 324 10.58 3.25 6.79
N THR A 325 11.34 4.25 6.32
CA THR A 325 11.22 4.82 4.98
C THR A 325 12.59 4.97 4.33
N ASN A 326 12.62 4.86 3.02
CA ASN A 326 13.76 5.24 2.18
C ASN A 326 13.21 5.87 0.91
N LEU A 327 12.82 7.14 1.00
CA LEU A 327 12.14 7.86 -0.05
C LEU A 327 13.10 8.66 -0.95
N GLU A 328 14.35 8.87 -0.53
CA GLU A 328 15.32 9.73 -1.24
C GLU A 328 15.43 9.42 -2.73
N TRP A 329 15.47 8.15 -3.10
CA TRP A 329 15.52 7.75 -4.50
C TRP A 329 14.22 8.14 -5.23
N MET A 330 13.06 7.85 -4.65
CA MET A 330 11.76 8.15 -5.25
C MET A 330 11.55 9.66 -5.40
N GLU A 331 11.88 10.41 -4.37
CA GLU A 331 11.80 11.87 -4.38
C GLU A 331 12.72 12.48 -5.43
N HIS A 332 13.95 11.97 -5.56
CA HIS A 332 14.88 12.36 -6.61
C HIS A 332 14.29 12.11 -8.00
N GLU A 333 13.77 10.91 -8.25
CA GLU A 333 13.18 10.56 -9.55
C GLU A 333 11.91 11.39 -9.85
N LEU A 334 11.07 11.67 -8.84
CA LEU A 334 9.89 12.51 -9.01
C LEU A 334 10.25 13.98 -9.32
N ARG A 335 11.31 14.52 -8.69
CA ARG A 335 11.81 15.87 -9.00
C ARG A 335 12.40 15.97 -10.40
N SER A 336 12.94 14.88 -10.94
CA SER A 336 13.50 14.82 -12.29
C SER A 336 12.45 14.83 -13.40
N LEU A 337 11.17 14.59 -13.06
CA LEU A 337 10.07 14.63 -14.03
C LEU A 337 9.75 16.10 -14.40
N PRO A 338 9.31 16.35 -15.65
CA PRO A 338 8.92 17.70 -16.07
C PRO A 338 7.81 18.28 -15.18
N GLU A 339 7.93 19.54 -14.85
CA GLU A 339 6.86 20.25 -14.15
C GLU A 339 5.61 20.43 -15.03
N PRO A 340 4.42 20.50 -14.41
CA PRO A 340 3.20 20.80 -15.15
C PRO A 340 3.33 22.12 -15.91
N GLY A 341 3.18 22.08 -17.24
CA GLY A 341 3.24 23.27 -18.09
C GLY A 341 4.61 23.55 -18.77
N ALA A 342 5.69 22.88 -18.41
CA ALA A 342 7.00 23.09 -19.04
C ALA A 342 7.00 22.67 -20.54
N ALA A 343 6.17 21.70 -20.93
CA ALA A 343 6.07 21.24 -22.30
C ALA A 343 5.32 22.20 -23.25
N ALA A 344 4.52 23.13 -22.73
CA ALA A 344 3.76 24.10 -23.56
C ALA A 344 4.62 25.26 -24.09
N ASN A 345 5.74 25.57 -23.44
CA ASN A 345 6.58 26.73 -23.79
C ASN A 345 7.64 26.43 -24.87
N THR A 346 7.88 25.18 -25.22
CA THR A 346 8.88 24.82 -26.24
C THR A 346 8.32 24.78 -27.66
N ALA A 347 6.99 24.82 -27.85
CA ALA A 347 6.36 24.77 -29.18
C ALA A 347 6.19 26.14 -29.86
N THR A 348 6.48 27.27 -29.17
CA THR A 348 6.18 28.62 -29.67
C THR A 348 7.41 29.39 -30.15
N SER A 349 8.60 28.82 -30.18
CA SER A 349 9.81 29.46 -30.70
C SER A 349 10.31 28.80 -31.99
N GLN A 350 9.50 28.82 -33.06
CA GLN A 350 10.05 28.80 -34.42
C GLN A 350 10.10 30.23 -34.91
N PRO A 351 11.27 30.76 -35.28
CA PRO A 351 11.37 32.07 -35.90
C PRO A 351 10.82 31.98 -37.34
N HIS A 352 10.04 33.00 -37.71
CA HIS A 352 9.61 33.26 -39.08
C HIS A 352 10.80 33.69 -39.98
#